data_c047051c585fdb1ff4aac437d55ca9c7
#
_entry.id   c047051c585fdb1ff4aac437d55ca9c7
#
_cell.length_a   1.000
_cell.length_b   1.000
_cell.length_c   1.000
_cell.angle_alpha   90.00
_cell.angle_beta   90.00
_cell.angle_gamma   90.00
#
_symmetry.space_group_name_H-M   'P 1'
#
loop_
_entity.id
_entity.type
_entity.pdbx_description
1 polymer ?
#
loop_
_entity_poly.entity_id
_entity_poly.type
_entity_poly.pdbx_seq_one_letter_code
_entity_poly.pdbx_strand_id
1 'polypeptide(L)'
;MPDAIRPPRPLAYHHVDVFAARPFTGNSLAVFPDAAALSPGQMLAITQELRHFESIFLAPLGVPGEYRARVFDLIEELEFAGHPLIGAACVLHAGLDAPEAQRWTLHLNTRTVTVQTARLGPARYSAVLDQGVPEFLGTPDPGM
;
A
#
# COMPACT_ATOMS: atom_id res chain seq x y z
N MET A 1 29.00 -7.48 -28.28
CA MET A 1 29.28 -7.75 -26.85
C MET A 1 27.96 -8.04 -26.16
N PRO A 2 27.80 -9.20 -25.59
CA PRO A 2 26.65 -9.43 -24.76
C PRO A 2 26.69 -8.44 -23.60
N ASP A 3 25.57 -7.76 -23.33
CA ASP A 3 25.46 -6.91 -22.17
C ASP A 3 25.86 -7.69 -20.92
N ALA A 4 26.75 -7.11 -20.12
CA ALA A 4 27.09 -7.71 -18.84
C ALA A 4 25.79 -7.93 -18.05
N ILE A 5 25.53 -9.19 -17.66
CA ILE A 5 24.39 -9.51 -16.81
C ILE A 5 24.54 -8.73 -15.54
N ARG A 6 23.76 -7.64 -15.39
CA ARG A 6 23.70 -6.91 -14.13
C ARG A 6 23.07 -7.83 -13.09
N PRO A 7 23.67 -7.99 -11.92
CA PRO A 7 23.00 -8.70 -10.86
C PRO A 7 21.65 -8.05 -10.60
N PRO A 8 20.58 -8.83 -10.34
CA PRO A 8 19.28 -8.27 -10.04
C PRO A 8 19.39 -7.33 -8.83
N ARG A 9 18.78 -6.15 -8.93
CA ARG A 9 18.73 -5.22 -7.79
C ARG A 9 17.78 -5.81 -6.76
N PRO A 10 18.18 -5.88 -5.48
CA PRO A 10 17.26 -6.29 -4.44
C PRO A 10 16.07 -5.33 -4.39
N LEU A 11 14.87 -5.88 -4.31
CA LEU A 11 13.64 -5.12 -4.11
C LEU A 11 13.23 -5.28 -2.66
N ALA A 12 13.34 -4.19 -1.91
CA ALA A 12 12.94 -4.20 -0.50
C ALA A 12 11.43 -4.20 -0.35
N TYR A 13 10.93 -4.97 0.60
CA TYR A 13 9.52 -4.91 0.97
C TYR A 13 9.37 -5.13 2.48
N HIS A 14 8.22 -4.70 3.00
CA HIS A 14 7.85 -4.86 4.39
C HIS A 14 6.62 -5.75 4.50
N HIS A 15 6.68 -6.73 5.36
CA HIS A 15 5.53 -7.53 5.74
C HIS A 15 4.93 -6.89 7.00
N VAL A 16 3.69 -6.42 6.90
CA VAL A 16 3.01 -5.73 7.99
C VAL A 16 1.67 -6.37 8.30
N ASP A 17 1.21 -6.15 9.52
CA ASP A 17 -0.11 -6.57 9.98
C ASP A 17 -0.99 -5.33 10.17
N VAL A 18 -2.05 -5.24 9.39
CA VAL A 18 -3.00 -4.12 9.44
C VAL A 18 -4.19 -4.50 10.32
N PHE A 19 -4.73 -3.53 11.04
CA PHE A 19 -5.81 -3.72 12.04
C PHE A 19 -5.38 -4.66 13.18
N ALA A 20 -4.12 -4.54 13.60
CA ALA A 20 -3.56 -5.41 14.63
C ALA A 20 -2.94 -4.57 15.74
N ALA A 21 -3.19 -4.97 16.99
CA ALA A 21 -2.51 -4.39 18.14
C ALA A 21 -1.12 -5.02 18.34
N ARG A 22 -0.89 -6.19 17.78
CA ARG A 22 0.38 -6.95 17.87
C ARG A 22 0.55 -7.83 16.63
N PRO A 23 1.79 -8.29 16.33
CA PRO A 23 2.03 -9.16 15.18
C PRO A 23 1.15 -10.42 15.18
N PHE A 24 0.81 -10.90 13.98
CA PHE A 24 0.04 -12.11 13.70
C PHE A 24 -1.42 -12.07 14.13
N THR A 25 -2.00 -10.89 14.37
CA THR A 25 -3.39 -10.74 14.82
C THR A 25 -4.27 -9.93 13.86
N GLY A 26 -3.74 -9.50 12.73
CA GLY A 26 -4.46 -8.67 11.75
C GLY A 26 -4.39 -9.20 10.33
N ASN A 27 -4.58 -8.29 9.38
CA ASN A 27 -4.51 -8.60 7.95
C ASN A 27 -3.08 -8.41 7.45
N SER A 28 -2.47 -9.47 6.94
CA SER A 28 -1.12 -9.40 6.41
C SER A 28 -1.08 -8.63 5.09
N LEU A 29 0.00 -7.89 4.88
CA LEU A 29 0.20 -7.06 3.69
C LEU A 29 1.69 -7.00 3.38
N ALA A 30 2.02 -7.10 2.08
CA ALA A 30 3.36 -6.79 1.60
C ALA A 30 3.38 -5.38 1.01
N VAL A 31 4.27 -4.53 1.52
CA VAL A 31 4.44 -3.14 1.07
C VAL A 31 5.80 -2.97 0.41
N PHE A 32 5.79 -2.54 -0.85
CA PHE A 32 7.00 -2.26 -1.64
C PHE A 32 7.14 -0.74 -1.78
N PRO A 33 7.99 -0.08 -0.96
CA PRO A 33 8.03 1.38 -0.92
C PRO A 33 8.74 2.03 -2.12
N ASP A 34 9.49 1.27 -2.89
CA ASP A 34 10.24 1.78 -4.05
C ASP A 34 10.13 0.80 -5.22
N ALA A 35 8.99 0.84 -5.88
CA ALA A 35 8.64 -0.10 -6.95
C ALA A 35 8.47 0.56 -8.32
N ALA A 36 9.03 1.76 -8.52
CA ALA A 36 8.86 2.53 -9.76
C ALA A 36 9.34 1.77 -11.01
N ALA A 37 10.34 0.89 -10.87
CA ALA A 37 10.92 0.15 -11.99
C ALA A 37 10.12 -1.10 -12.38
N LEU A 38 9.10 -1.49 -11.62
CA LEU A 38 8.31 -2.68 -11.88
C LEU A 38 7.17 -2.42 -12.84
N SER A 39 6.93 -3.36 -13.75
CA SER A 39 5.72 -3.37 -14.57
C SER A 39 4.53 -3.94 -13.79
N PRO A 40 3.28 -3.68 -14.22
CA PRO A 40 2.11 -4.29 -13.59
C PRO A 40 2.16 -5.83 -13.59
N GLY A 41 2.64 -6.43 -14.68
CA GLY A 41 2.80 -7.87 -14.77
C GLY A 41 3.79 -8.43 -13.74
N GLN A 42 4.89 -7.72 -13.50
CA GLN A 42 5.86 -8.09 -12.47
C GLN A 42 5.26 -7.94 -11.06
N MET A 43 4.49 -6.89 -10.83
CA MET A 43 3.81 -6.67 -9.53
C MET A 43 2.84 -7.80 -9.22
N LEU A 44 2.04 -8.22 -10.19
CA LEU A 44 1.13 -9.36 -10.03
C LEU A 44 1.89 -10.65 -9.76
N ALA A 45 2.94 -10.92 -10.53
CA ALA A 45 3.76 -12.11 -10.36
C ALA A 45 4.41 -12.18 -8.97
N ILE A 46 4.91 -11.05 -8.47
CA ILE A 46 5.49 -10.96 -7.12
C ILE A 46 4.41 -11.25 -6.06
N THR A 47 3.22 -10.65 -6.20
CA THR A 47 2.11 -10.88 -5.27
C THR A 47 1.74 -12.37 -5.22
N GLN A 48 1.66 -13.01 -6.37
CA GLN A 48 1.37 -14.45 -6.48
C GLN A 48 2.48 -15.31 -5.85
N GLU A 49 3.73 -14.96 -6.09
CA GLU A 49 4.87 -15.69 -5.55
C GLU A 49 4.92 -15.62 -4.02
N LEU A 50 4.68 -14.44 -3.45
CA LEU A 50 4.66 -14.22 -2.02
C LEU A 50 3.38 -14.77 -1.35
N ARG A 51 2.34 -15.02 -2.13
CA ARG A 51 1.06 -15.57 -1.67
C ARG A 51 0.34 -14.73 -0.61
N HIS A 52 0.55 -13.41 -0.65
CA HIS A 52 -0.25 -12.48 0.13
C HIS A 52 -1.59 -12.24 -0.56
N PHE A 53 -2.65 -12.09 0.23
CA PHE A 53 -3.96 -11.72 -0.32
C PHE A 53 -3.89 -10.41 -1.08
N GLU A 54 -3.12 -9.46 -0.55
CA GLU A 54 -2.92 -8.16 -1.18
C GLU A 54 -1.49 -7.70 -0.98
N SER A 55 -0.98 -6.98 -1.99
CA SER A 55 0.31 -6.30 -1.97
C SER A 55 0.12 -4.88 -2.50
N ILE A 56 0.89 -3.94 -2.01
CA ILE A 56 0.88 -2.57 -2.49
C ILE A 56 2.27 -2.14 -2.92
N PHE A 57 2.33 -1.54 -4.10
CA PHE A 57 3.55 -1.08 -4.74
C PHE A 57 3.52 0.43 -4.84
N LEU A 58 4.52 1.09 -4.25
CA LEU A 58 4.60 2.53 -4.18
C LEU A 58 5.73 3.04 -5.06
N ALA A 59 5.53 4.22 -5.63
CA ALA A 59 6.56 4.95 -6.34
C ALA A 59 6.54 6.42 -5.93
N PRO A 60 7.67 6.97 -5.45
CA PRO A 60 7.76 8.39 -5.11
C PRO A 60 7.47 9.26 -6.34
N LEU A 61 6.73 10.36 -6.14
CA LEU A 61 6.39 11.29 -7.20
C LEU A 61 7.25 12.57 -7.22
N GLY A 62 8.28 12.63 -6.37
CA GLY A 62 9.15 13.79 -6.27
C GLY A 62 8.61 14.93 -5.41
N VAL A 63 7.40 14.79 -4.87
CA VAL A 63 6.80 15.71 -3.89
C VAL A 63 6.78 14.99 -2.54
N PRO A 64 7.29 15.60 -1.46
CA PRO A 64 7.27 14.96 -0.14
C PRO A 64 5.86 14.51 0.26
N GLY A 65 5.73 13.27 0.68
CA GLY A 65 4.46 12.69 1.12
C GLY A 65 3.52 12.26 0.01
N GLU A 66 3.92 12.33 -1.27
CA GLU A 66 3.09 11.90 -2.40
C GLU A 66 3.70 10.71 -3.12
N TYR A 67 2.86 9.70 -3.34
CA TYR A 67 3.26 8.43 -3.96
C TYR A 67 2.22 7.96 -4.95
N ARG A 68 2.68 7.39 -6.03
CA ARG A 68 1.86 6.52 -6.87
C ARG A 68 1.65 5.22 -6.11
N ALA A 69 0.43 4.71 -6.04
CA ALA A 69 0.10 3.48 -5.35
C ALA A 69 -0.63 2.52 -6.28
N ARG A 70 -0.20 1.26 -6.31
CA ARG A 70 -0.83 0.20 -7.08
C ARG A 70 -1.04 -1.01 -6.19
N VAL A 71 -2.28 -1.48 -6.12
CA VAL A 71 -2.70 -2.57 -5.24
C VAL A 71 -3.03 -3.79 -6.08
N PHE A 72 -2.54 -4.94 -5.66
CA PHE A 72 -2.77 -6.22 -6.33
C PHE A 72 -3.26 -7.25 -5.33
N ASP A 73 -4.25 -8.04 -5.74
CA ASP A 73 -4.55 -9.31 -5.08
C ASP A 73 -3.88 -10.46 -5.84
N LEU A 74 -4.25 -11.70 -5.57
CA LEU A 74 -3.66 -12.88 -6.23
C LEU A 74 -4.13 -13.05 -7.69
N ILE A 75 -5.08 -12.26 -8.14
CA ILE A 75 -5.72 -12.40 -9.46
C ILE A 75 -5.45 -11.18 -10.33
N GLU A 76 -5.59 -9.98 -9.78
CA GLU A 76 -5.60 -8.76 -10.57
C GLU A 76 -5.18 -7.52 -9.78
N GLU A 77 -5.01 -6.41 -10.49
CA GLU A 77 -4.86 -5.09 -9.87
C GLU A 77 -6.22 -4.57 -9.40
N LEU A 78 -6.27 -4.08 -8.18
CA LEU A 78 -7.48 -3.51 -7.59
C LEU A 78 -7.49 -1.99 -7.75
N GLU A 79 -8.64 -1.44 -8.06
CA GLU A 79 -8.80 0.02 -8.15
C GLU A 79 -8.74 0.70 -6.79
N PHE A 80 -9.19 0.00 -5.75
CA PHE A 80 -9.17 0.49 -4.38
C PHE A 80 -9.22 -0.67 -3.38
N ALA A 81 -8.41 -0.56 -2.32
CA ALA A 81 -8.49 -1.45 -1.17
C ALA A 81 -7.96 -0.71 0.07
N GLY A 82 -8.78 -0.61 1.11
CA GLY A 82 -8.50 0.24 2.28
C GLY A 82 -7.30 -0.20 3.10
N HIS A 83 -7.20 -1.48 3.49
CA HIS A 83 -6.11 -1.90 4.38
C HIS A 83 -4.72 -1.81 3.74
N PRO A 84 -4.50 -2.05 2.43
CA PRO A 84 -3.21 -1.81 1.81
C PRO A 84 -2.77 -0.35 1.87
N LEU A 85 -3.69 0.59 1.69
CA LEU A 85 -3.40 2.03 1.77
C LEU A 85 -2.99 2.44 3.18
N ILE A 86 -3.70 1.94 4.18
CA ILE A 86 -3.38 2.17 5.59
C ILE A 86 -1.99 1.59 5.93
N GLY A 87 -1.75 0.35 5.56
CA GLY A 87 -0.46 -0.30 5.80
C GLY A 87 0.70 0.39 5.11
N ALA A 88 0.51 0.81 3.86
CA ALA A 88 1.52 1.54 3.10
C ALA A 88 1.89 2.86 3.78
N ALA A 89 0.90 3.65 4.20
CA ALA A 89 1.15 4.92 4.87
C ALA A 89 1.91 4.73 6.19
N CYS A 90 1.60 3.70 6.95
CA CYS A 90 2.32 3.37 8.18
C CYS A 90 3.77 2.97 7.91
N VAL A 91 4.04 2.20 6.85
CA VAL A 91 5.40 1.85 6.43
C VAL A 91 6.19 3.10 6.03
N LEU A 92 5.57 4.01 5.28
CA LEU A 92 6.21 5.27 4.89
C LEU A 92 6.55 6.12 6.11
N HIS A 93 5.65 6.20 7.08
CA HIS A 93 5.89 6.92 8.32
C HIS A 93 7.06 6.29 9.12
N ALA A 94 7.08 4.97 9.23
CA ALA A 94 8.16 4.26 9.90
C ALA A 94 9.52 4.53 9.24
N GLY A 95 9.55 4.66 7.92
CA GLY A 95 10.76 4.97 7.16
C GLY A 95 11.30 6.37 7.41
N LEU A 96 10.44 7.34 7.76
CA LEU A 96 10.88 8.69 8.15
C LEU A 96 11.43 8.76 9.56
N ASP A 97 11.07 7.81 10.43
CA ASP A 97 11.41 7.83 11.85
C ASP A 97 11.04 9.18 12.53
N ALA A 98 9.91 9.75 12.12
CA ALA A 98 9.41 11.03 12.64
C ALA A 98 8.40 10.78 13.76
N PRO A 99 8.53 11.45 14.94
CA PRO A 99 7.56 11.29 16.02
C PRO A 99 6.24 12.01 15.75
N GLU A 100 6.25 13.04 14.90
CA GLU A 100 5.06 13.83 14.60
C GLU A 100 4.11 13.08 13.67
N ALA A 101 2.81 13.39 13.76
CA ALA A 101 1.82 12.89 12.82
C ALA A 101 2.19 13.30 11.38
N GLN A 102 1.92 12.41 10.43
CA GLN A 102 2.25 12.60 9.02
C GLN A 102 1.00 12.51 8.16
N ARG A 103 1.06 13.13 6.99
CA ARG A 103 -0.01 13.09 6.00
C ARG A 103 0.56 12.58 4.68
N TRP A 104 -0.14 11.63 4.08
CA TRP A 104 0.29 10.95 2.85
C TRP A 104 -0.79 11.10 1.79
N THR A 105 -0.37 11.42 0.57
CA THR A 105 -1.25 11.46 -0.59
C THR A 105 -0.87 10.31 -1.51
N LEU A 106 -1.82 9.41 -1.70
CA LEU A 106 -1.62 8.20 -2.50
C LEU A 106 -2.49 8.27 -3.75
N HIS A 107 -1.83 8.25 -4.90
CA HIS A 107 -2.48 8.34 -6.21
C HIS A 107 -2.68 6.95 -6.78
N LEU A 108 -3.91 6.46 -6.74
CA LEU A 108 -4.33 5.23 -7.36
C LEU A 108 -4.65 5.46 -8.86
N ASN A 109 -5.02 4.41 -9.59
CA ASN A 109 -5.32 4.53 -11.03
C ASN A 109 -6.48 5.47 -11.31
N THR A 110 -7.53 5.44 -10.49
CA THR A 110 -8.78 6.16 -10.74
C THR A 110 -9.12 7.20 -9.69
N ARG A 111 -8.36 7.29 -8.60
CA ARG A 111 -8.63 8.22 -7.51
C ARG A 111 -7.39 8.51 -6.69
N THR A 112 -7.43 9.62 -5.98
CA THR A 112 -6.41 10.03 -5.02
C THR A 112 -7.01 9.97 -3.62
N VAL A 113 -6.26 9.44 -2.67
CA VAL A 113 -6.68 9.35 -1.27
C VAL A 113 -5.64 9.99 -0.37
N THR A 114 -6.08 10.43 0.78
CA THR A 114 -5.22 10.96 1.83
C THR A 114 -5.27 10.05 3.05
N VAL A 115 -4.10 9.76 3.62
CA VAL A 115 -3.98 8.99 4.85
C VAL A 115 -3.19 9.79 5.85
N GLN A 116 -3.71 9.93 7.06
CA GLN A 116 -2.99 10.53 8.18
C GLN A 116 -2.49 9.42 9.10
N THR A 117 -1.24 9.50 9.50
CA THR A 117 -0.62 8.50 10.37
C THR A 117 -0.08 9.14 11.63
N ALA A 118 -0.10 8.37 12.71
CA ALA A 118 0.47 8.75 13.99
C ALA A 118 1.26 7.58 14.57
N ARG A 119 2.41 7.88 15.16
CA ARG A 119 3.21 6.87 15.85
C ARG A 119 2.65 6.63 17.25
N LEU A 120 2.35 5.38 17.55
CA LEU A 120 1.84 4.96 18.86
C LEU A 120 2.93 4.40 19.76
N GLY A 121 4.04 3.93 19.20
CA GLY A 121 5.14 3.32 19.92
C GLY A 121 6.12 2.68 18.94
N PRO A 122 7.14 1.94 19.42
CA PRO A 122 8.06 1.24 18.53
C PRO A 122 7.30 0.30 17.59
N ALA A 123 7.48 0.45 16.29
CA ALA A 123 6.85 -0.35 15.23
C ALA A 123 5.32 -0.41 15.29
N ARG A 124 4.66 0.59 15.95
CA ARG A 124 3.20 0.68 16.03
C ARG A 124 2.74 2.04 15.55
N TYR A 125 1.78 2.03 14.63
CA TYR A 125 1.23 3.23 14.00
C TYR A 125 -0.28 3.13 13.91
N SER A 126 -0.95 4.26 14.02
CA SER A 126 -2.36 4.38 13.65
C SER A 126 -2.49 5.14 12.35
N ALA A 127 -3.56 4.90 11.62
CA ALA A 127 -3.84 5.59 10.38
C ALA A 127 -5.33 5.87 10.22
N VAL A 128 -5.63 7.02 9.62
CA VAL A 128 -6.98 7.40 9.23
C VAL A 128 -6.98 7.65 7.74
N LEU A 129 -7.77 6.86 7.02
CA LEU A 129 -7.95 6.97 5.57
C LEU A 129 -9.17 7.84 5.28
N ASP A 130 -8.96 8.92 4.53
CA ASP A 130 -10.05 9.72 4.00
C ASP A 130 -10.50 9.11 2.66
N GLN A 131 -11.68 8.50 2.66
CA GLN A 131 -12.27 7.87 1.48
C GLN A 131 -13.22 8.80 0.72
N GLY A 132 -13.41 10.03 1.21
CA GLY A 132 -14.37 10.96 0.67
C GLY A 132 -15.80 10.70 1.18
N VAL A 133 -16.76 11.39 0.57
CA VAL A 133 -18.18 11.30 0.95
C VAL A 133 -18.76 10.01 0.36
N PRO A 134 -19.51 9.22 1.15
CA PRO A 134 -20.17 8.03 0.61
C PRO A 134 -21.25 8.42 -0.40
N GLU A 135 -21.32 7.66 -1.49
CA GLU A 135 -22.36 7.81 -2.51
C GLU A 135 -23.38 6.67 -2.35
N PHE A 136 -24.66 7.06 -2.20
CA PHE A 136 -25.75 6.08 -2.09
C PHE A 136 -26.38 5.84 -3.46
N LEU A 137 -26.24 4.63 -3.97
CA LEU A 137 -26.75 4.25 -5.30
C LEU A 137 -28.23 3.82 -5.27
N GLY A 138 -28.91 3.97 -4.15
CA GLY A 138 -30.30 3.62 -3.94
C GLY A 138 -30.47 2.46 -2.96
N THR A 139 -31.74 2.12 -2.66
CA THR A 139 -32.07 0.97 -1.83
C THR A 139 -32.06 -0.31 -2.66
N PRO A 140 -31.51 -1.42 -2.11
CA PRO A 140 -31.64 -2.71 -2.79
C PRO A 140 -33.10 -3.10 -2.98
N ASP A 141 -33.41 -3.71 -4.13
CA ASP A 141 -34.74 -4.25 -4.38
C ASP A 141 -35.03 -5.37 -3.39
N PRO A 142 -36.11 -5.26 -2.58
CA PRO A 142 -36.41 -6.30 -1.58
C PRO A 142 -36.84 -7.65 -2.20
N GLY A 143 -36.97 -7.73 -3.53
CA GLY A 143 -37.27 -8.97 -4.27
C GLY A 143 -36.04 -9.73 -4.75
N MET A 144 -34.85 -9.25 -4.47
CA MET A 144 -33.61 -9.93 -4.86
C MET A 144 -32.97 -10.69 -3.73
#